data_762ba5515376bb5a95b9673ca595b0d2
#
_entry.id   762ba5515376bb5a95b9673ca595b0d2
#
_cell.length_a   1.000
_cell.length_b   1.000
_cell.length_c   1.000
_cell.angle_alpha   90.00
_cell.angle_beta   90.00
_cell.angle_gamma   90.00
#
_symmetry.space_group_name_H-M   'P 1'
#
loop_
_entity.id
_entity.type
_entity.pdbx_description
1 polymer ?
#
loop_
_entity_poly.entity_id
_entity_poly.type
_entity_poly.pdbx_seq_one_letter_code
_entity_poly.pdbx_strand_id
1 'polypeptide(L)'
;MADYHLGRDGQELGVFPEHEICEGLLTGRFLPTDLAWMAGMTEWQALESLPAFSPPPPEAVPPEMGATSEASPANEFGPPFENRNEFGFFTALINTISLVLSQPRNTFATMRRSGGFGTPILFLIAVGWPVVILSTVALSDGSLRMLAQYDFGGTSFDAALGGPGFFEIVYLMGYPFMVILGQFFGASLTHLCLWATGGANRSFETTFRVTCYTSGAASIFQLIPIVGPVLILFWGGVIQIIGLAAAHDTGILRVAVALLLPILVMLTIFAGVVLGLSSKIFA
;
A
#
# COMPACT_ATOMS: atom_id res chain seq x y z
N MET A 1 -14.74 53.14 10.21
CA MET A 1 -15.00 51.69 10.32
C MET A 1 -16.41 51.50 9.83
N ALA A 2 -16.67 50.48 9.02
CA ALA A 2 -18.01 50.24 8.52
C ALA A 2 -18.79 49.43 9.56
N ASP A 3 -19.99 49.90 9.88
CA ASP A 3 -20.91 49.19 10.76
C ASP A 3 -21.94 48.47 9.88
N TYR A 4 -22.19 47.20 10.17
CA TYR A 4 -23.12 46.35 9.44
C TYR A 4 -24.32 45.98 10.32
N HIS A 5 -25.51 46.12 9.78
CA HIS A 5 -26.72 45.52 10.34
C HIS A 5 -26.75 44.04 9.99
N LEU A 6 -26.89 43.17 10.97
CA LEU A 6 -26.99 41.73 10.77
C LEU A 6 -28.43 41.22 11.01
N GLY A 7 -28.90 40.30 10.18
CA GLY A 7 -30.19 39.66 10.31
C GLY A 7 -30.13 38.16 10.04
N ARG A 8 -30.92 37.39 10.78
CA ARG A 8 -31.10 35.93 10.62
C ARG A 8 -32.57 35.62 10.69
N ASP A 9 -33.09 34.85 9.72
CA ASP A 9 -34.47 34.38 9.66
C ASP A 9 -35.51 35.50 9.81
N GLY A 10 -35.22 36.72 9.26
CA GLY A 10 -36.10 37.86 9.33
C GLY A 10 -36.08 38.63 10.65
N GLN A 11 -35.15 38.30 11.57
CA GLN A 11 -34.92 39.03 12.81
C GLN A 11 -33.59 39.78 12.75
N GLU A 12 -33.57 41.03 13.21
CA GLU A 12 -32.36 41.84 13.31
C GLU A 12 -31.53 41.38 14.53
N LEU A 13 -30.29 40.98 14.32
CA LEU A 13 -29.33 40.56 15.37
C LEU A 13 -28.63 41.77 16.01
N GLY A 14 -28.63 42.92 15.33
CA GLY A 14 -28.01 44.16 15.79
C GLY A 14 -27.02 44.75 14.78
N VAL A 15 -26.29 45.79 15.22
CA VAL A 15 -25.31 46.50 14.42
C VAL A 15 -23.91 46.17 14.99
N PHE A 16 -23.02 45.68 14.14
CA PHE A 16 -21.69 45.21 14.54
C PHE A 16 -20.63 45.78 13.61
N PRO A 17 -19.47 46.18 14.15
CA PRO A 17 -18.32 46.58 13.34
C PRO A 17 -17.69 45.33 12.68
N GLU A 18 -17.01 45.52 11.54
CA GLU A 18 -16.39 44.47 10.71
C GLU A 18 -15.56 43.48 11.49
N HIS A 19 -14.73 43.94 12.45
CA HIS A 19 -13.86 43.05 13.23
C HIS A 19 -14.64 42.13 14.19
N GLU A 20 -15.76 42.58 14.74
CA GLU A 20 -16.62 41.78 15.62
C GLU A 20 -17.37 40.70 14.83
N ILE A 21 -17.70 40.99 13.57
CA ILE A 21 -18.33 40.02 12.66
C ILE A 21 -17.31 38.93 12.28
N CYS A 22 -16.07 39.30 11.98
CA CYS A 22 -15.00 38.33 11.72
C CYS A 22 -14.75 37.40 12.91
N GLU A 23 -14.67 37.94 14.13
CA GLU A 23 -14.53 37.14 15.35
C GLU A 23 -15.76 36.26 15.62
N GLY A 24 -16.96 36.79 15.35
CA GLY A 24 -18.21 36.07 15.48
C GLY A 24 -18.36 34.93 14.49
N LEU A 25 -17.84 35.04 13.26
CA LEU A 25 -17.77 33.97 12.28
C LEU A 25 -16.80 32.86 12.72
N LEU A 26 -15.64 33.21 13.27
CA LEU A 26 -14.65 32.25 13.79
C LEU A 26 -15.17 31.48 15.02
N THR A 27 -15.93 32.14 15.87
CA THR A 27 -16.49 31.52 17.09
C THR A 27 -17.83 30.82 16.88
N GLY A 28 -18.42 30.90 15.66
CA GLY A 28 -19.73 30.34 15.35
C GLY A 28 -20.91 31.14 15.91
N ARG A 29 -20.71 32.33 16.40
CA ARG A 29 -21.76 33.27 16.84
C ARG A 29 -22.58 33.75 15.65
N PHE A 30 -21.91 34.08 14.55
CA PHE A 30 -22.55 34.43 13.28
C PHE A 30 -22.31 33.32 12.25
N LEU A 31 -23.31 33.15 11.36
CA LEU A 31 -23.23 32.14 10.30
C LEU A 31 -22.85 32.82 8.98
N PRO A 32 -22.13 32.14 8.08
CA PRO A 32 -21.85 32.67 6.72
C PRO A 32 -23.11 33.05 5.94
N THR A 33 -24.23 32.40 6.26
CA THR A 33 -25.55 32.63 5.65
C THR A 33 -26.36 33.78 6.26
N ASP A 34 -25.88 34.39 7.37
CA ASP A 34 -26.53 35.56 7.97
C ASP A 34 -26.48 36.73 6.99
N LEU A 35 -27.59 37.47 6.92
CA LEU A 35 -27.70 38.62 6.06
C LEU A 35 -27.07 39.86 6.69
N ALA A 36 -26.30 40.60 5.91
CA ALA A 36 -25.67 41.85 6.32
C ALA A 36 -26.10 42.98 5.37
N TRP A 37 -26.26 44.16 5.93
CA TRP A 37 -26.54 45.40 5.21
C TRP A 37 -25.73 46.56 5.82
N MET A 38 -25.15 47.41 4.99
CA MET A 38 -24.47 48.64 5.42
C MET A 38 -24.98 49.81 4.59
N ALA A 39 -24.76 51.03 5.10
CA ALA A 39 -25.14 52.25 4.41
C ALA A 39 -24.48 52.33 3.01
N GLY A 40 -25.29 52.37 1.94
CA GLY A 40 -24.84 52.35 0.55
C GLY A 40 -25.14 51.06 -0.20
N MET A 41 -25.54 49.98 0.48
CA MET A 41 -26.01 48.75 -0.16
C MET A 41 -27.46 48.85 -0.56
N THR A 42 -27.82 48.36 -1.75
CA THR A 42 -29.19 48.36 -2.29
C THR A 42 -30.02 47.22 -1.70
N GLU A 43 -29.40 46.12 -1.29
CA GLU A 43 -30.09 44.92 -0.79
C GLU A 43 -29.24 44.26 0.31
N TRP A 44 -29.91 43.45 1.15
CA TRP A 44 -29.26 42.61 2.12
C TRP A 44 -28.53 41.48 1.44
N GLN A 45 -27.27 41.19 1.83
CA GLN A 45 -26.46 40.15 1.26
C GLN A 45 -25.95 39.21 2.35
N ALA A 46 -25.78 37.92 2.02
CA ALA A 46 -25.16 36.93 2.92
C ALA A 46 -23.73 37.34 3.24
N LEU A 47 -23.27 37.12 4.48
CA LEU A 47 -21.90 37.44 4.91
C LEU A 47 -20.86 36.80 4.00
N GLU A 48 -21.09 35.56 3.55
CA GLU A 48 -20.19 34.83 2.64
C GLU A 48 -20.03 35.49 1.24
N SER A 49 -21.00 36.28 0.81
CA SER A 49 -20.96 36.96 -0.49
C SER A 49 -20.29 38.32 -0.43
N LEU A 50 -20.00 38.85 0.76
CA LEU A 50 -19.32 40.13 0.95
C LEU A 50 -17.81 39.95 0.92
N PRO A 51 -17.05 40.73 0.11
CA PRO A 51 -15.59 40.60 0.00
C PRO A 51 -14.84 40.76 1.33
N ALA A 52 -15.41 41.50 2.29
CA ALA A 52 -14.82 41.72 3.61
C ALA A 52 -14.85 40.45 4.51
N PHE A 53 -15.78 39.52 4.27
CA PHE A 53 -16.00 38.32 5.07
C PHE A 53 -15.85 37.03 4.27
N SER A 54 -15.66 37.12 2.93
CA SER A 54 -15.26 35.96 2.12
C SER A 54 -13.89 35.48 2.55
N PRO A 55 -13.66 34.19 2.74
CA PRO A 55 -12.29 33.69 2.87
C PRO A 55 -11.50 34.18 1.65
N PRO A 56 -10.26 34.70 1.82
CA PRO A 56 -9.47 35.15 0.70
C PRO A 56 -9.43 34.02 -0.35
N PRO A 57 -9.56 34.34 -1.66
CA PRO A 57 -9.28 33.34 -2.69
C PRO A 57 -7.91 32.78 -2.36
N PRO A 58 -7.66 31.46 -2.52
CA PRO A 58 -6.35 30.90 -2.26
C PRO A 58 -5.35 31.75 -3.03
N GLU A 59 -4.57 32.56 -2.29
CA GLU A 59 -3.50 33.38 -2.86
C GLU A 59 -2.64 32.45 -3.70
N ALA A 60 -2.51 32.76 -4.99
CA ALA A 60 -1.49 32.17 -5.82
C ALA A 60 -0.15 32.48 -5.17
N VAL A 61 0.38 31.56 -4.38
CA VAL A 61 1.69 31.65 -3.77
C VAL A 61 2.69 31.84 -4.90
N PRO A 62 3.48 32.95 -4.90
CA PRO A 62 4.57 33.10 -5.85
C PRO A 62 5.49 31.88 -5.71
N PRO A 63 6.08 31.35 -6.80
CA PRO A 63 6.96 30.21 -6.70
C PRO A 63 8.17 30.56 -5.84
N GLU A 64 8.19 30.13 -4.58
CA GLU A 64 9.39 30.12 -3.76
C GLU A 64 10.40 29.16 -4.40
N MET A 65 11.46 29.75 -4.96
CA MET A 65 12.64 29.09 -5.47
C MET A 65 13.45 28.60 -4.27
N GLY A 66 13.33 27.31 -3.93
CA GLY A 66 14.26 26.69 -2.99
C GLY A 66 13.62 25.88 -1.87
N ALA A 67 13.21 24.69 -2.21
CA ALA A 67 13.21 23.42 -1.47
C ALA A 67 12.05 22.56 -2.00
N THR A 68 12.26 21.92 -3.11
CA THR A 68 11.38 20.90 -3.66
C THR A 68 11.42 19.66 -2.76
N SER A 69 10.56 19.65 -1.73
CA SER A 69 9.91 18.42 -1.36
C SER A 69 8.58 18.43 -2.12
N GLU A 70 8.64 18.07 -3.39
CA GLU A 70 7.46 17.69 -4.16
C GLU A 70 6.84 16.51 -3.41
N ALA A 71 5.84 16.80 -2.57
CA ALA A 71 4.82 15.82 -2.24
C ALA A 71 4.12 15.51 -3.56
N SER A 72 4.66 14.53 -4.27
CA SER A 72 4.13 14.03 -5.54
C SER A 72 2.65 13.72 -5.34
N PRO A 73 1.75 14.13 -6.25
CA PRO A 73 0.32 13.79 -6.21
C PRO A 73 0.04 12.27 -6.20
N ALA A 74 1.11 11.46 -6.21
CA ALA A 74 1.08 10.01 -6.14
C ALA A 74 0.44 9.44 -4.87
N ASN A 75 0.24 10.23 -3.79
CA ASN A 75 -0.25 9.70 -2.51
C ASN A 75 -1.76 9.82 -2.29
N GLU A 76 -2.50 10.53 -3.13
CA GLU A 76 -3.95 10.69 -2.94
C GLU A 76 -4.78 9.46 -3.34
N PHE A 77 -4.25 8.53 -4.14
CA PHE A 77 -5.03 7.47 -4.78
C PHE A 77 -4.49 6.05 -4.60
N GLY A 78 -3.71 5.77 -3.56
CA GLY A 78 -3.12 4.46 -3.33
C GLY A 78 -1.93 4.15 -4.25
N PRO A 79 -1.65 2.86 -4.56
CA PRO A 79 -0.54 2.50 -5.42
C PRO A 79 -0.67 3.14 -6.81
N PRO A 80 0.29 3.97 -7.29
CA PRO A 80 0.19 4.66 -8.58
C PRO A 80 -0.03 3.75 -9.78
N PHE A 81 0.32 2.47 -9.68
CA PHE A 81 0.08 1.47 -10.73
C PHE A 81 -1.41 1.22 -10.99
N GLU A 82 -2.29 1.54 -10.06
CA GLU A 82 -3.74 1.50 -10.26
C GLU A 82 -4.23 2.58 -11.24
N ASN A 83 -3.48 3.68 -11.33
CA ASN A 83 -3.74 4.81 -12.23
C ASN A 83 -2.66 4.93 -13.33
N ARG A 84 -2.07 3.79 -13.77
CA ARG A 84 -0.99 3.75 -14.77
C ARG A 84 -1.32 4.42 -16.11
N ASN A 85 -2.61 4.58 -16.43
CA ASN A 85 -3.04 5.27 -17.65
C ASN A 85 -2.76 6.79 -17.58
N GLU A 86 -2.71 7.37 -16.38
CA GLU A 86 -2.43 8.79 -16.14
C GLU A 86 -0.93 9.06 -16.03
N PHE A 87 -0.20 8.20 -15.30
CA PHE A 87 1.22 8.37 -15.02
C PHE A 87 2.16 7.72 -16.05
N GLY A 88 1.62 6.86 -16.92
CA GLY A 88 2.42 5.98 -17.77
C GLY A 88 2.89 4.71 -17.02
N PHE A 89 3.05 3.61 -17.77
CA PHE A 89 3.28 2.27 -17.21
C PHE A 89 4.54 2.20 -16.33
N PHE A 90 5.69 2.63 -16.84
CA PHE A 90 6.98 2.51 -16.12
C PHE A 90 7.07 3.46 -14.93
N THR A 91 6.59 4.69 -15.07
CA THR A 91 6.57 5.67 -13.98
C THR A 91 5.68 5.16 -12.84
N ALA A 92 4.49 4.67 -13.16
CA ALA A 92 3.57 4.11 -12.18
C ALA A 92 4.15 2.87 -11.49
N LEU A 93 4.87 2.01 -12.23
CA LEU A 93 5.53 0.81 -11.70
C LEU A 93 6.60 1.18 -10.66
N ILE A 94 7.54 2.08 -11.04
CA ILE A 94 8.65 2.51 -10.18
C ILE A 94 8.13 3.24 -8.94
N ASN A 95 7.19 4.15 -9.12
CA ASN A 95 6.60 4.89 -8.00
C ASN A 95 5.85 3.95 -7.04
N THR A 96 5.15 2.94 -7.56
CA THR A 96 4.48 1.96 -6.69
C THR A 96 5.49 1.14 -5.89
N ILE A 97 6.58 0.67 -6.51
CA ILE A 97 7.66 -0.02 -5.80
C ILE A 97 8.21 0.86 -4.68
N SER A 98 8.58 2.12 -5.01
CA SER A 98 9.13 3.07 -4.06
C SER A 98 8.19 3.31 -2.88
N LEU A 99 6.91 3.59 -3.14
CA LEU A 99 5.92 3.89 -2.09
C LEU A 99 5.60 2.68 -1.22
N VAL A 100 5.46 1.49 -1.81
CA VAL A 100 5.21 0.25 -1.04
C VAL A 100 6.39 -0.05 -0.11
N LEU A 101 7.63 0.17 -0.56
CA LEU A 101 8.82 -0.11 0.25
C LEU A 101 9.10 0.95 1.31
N SER A 102 8.79 2.24 1.05
CA SER A 102 9.12 3.35 1.93
C SER A 102 7.97 3.84 2.81
N GLN A 103 6.73 3.82 2.29
CA GLN A 103 5.54 4.36 2.94
C GLN A 103 4.35 3.39 2.90
N PRO A 104 4.50 2.12 3.36
CA PRO A 104 3.48 1.09 3.20
C PRO A 104 2.13 1.48 3.83
N ARG A 105 2.16 2.13 5.00
CA ARG A 105 0.95 2.53 5.71
C ARG A 105 0.08 3.46 4.86
N ASN A 106 0.67 4.53 4.33
CA ASN A 106 -0.06 5.51 3.54
C ASN A 106 -0.54 4.92 2.21
N THR A 107 0.33 4.16 1.54
CA THR A 107 0.02 3.51 0.26
C THR A 107 -1.17 2.58 0.35
N PHE A 108 -1.24 1.74 1.40
CA PHE A 108 -2.32 0.77 1.56
C PHE A 108 -3.57 1.32 2.24
N ALA A 109 -3.46 2.38 3.05
CA ALA A 109 -4.63 3.07 3.61
C ALA A 109 -5.51 3.71 2.53
N THR A 110 -4.88 4.26 1.49
CA THR A 110 -5.55 4.93 0.36
C THR A 110 -5.82 4.02 -0.84
N MET A 111 -5.37 2.75 -0.79
CA MET A 111 -5.56 1.77 -1.86
C MET A 111 -7.04 1.52 -2.17
N ARG A 112 -7.37 1.37 -3.46
CA ARG A 112 -8.70 0.93 -3.87
C ARG A 112 -9.04 -0.42 -3.26
N ARG A 113 -10.20 -0.52 -2.60
CA ARG A 113 -10.66 -1.72 -1.90
C ARG A 113 -11.37 -2.72 -2.82
N SER A 114 -11.70 -2.29 -4.04
CA SER A 114 -12.36 -3.07 -5.09
C SER A 114 -11.83 -2.63 -6.45
N GLY A 115 -11.99 -3.47 -7.49
CA GLY A 115 -11.51 -3.19 -8.85
C GLY A 115 -10.90 -4.42 -9.51
N GLY A 116 -11.07 -5.59 -8.89
CA GLY A 116 -10.64 -6.89 -9.40
C GLY A 116 -9.18 -7.21 -9.14
N PHE A 117 -8.82 -8.42 -9.52
CA PHE A 117 -7.49 -9.01 -9.29
C PHE A 117 -6.47 -8.68 -10.39
N GLY A 118 -6.93 -8.22 -11.57
CA GLY A 118 -6.09 -8.07 -12.75
C GLY A 118 -4.94 -7.08 -12.58
N THR A 119 -5.21 -5.89 -12.04
CA THR A 119 -4.18 -4.86 -11.84
C THR A 119 -3.09 -5.28 -10.84
N PRO A 120 -3.39 -5.82 -9.65
CA PRO A 120 -2.36 -6.31 -8.74
C PRO A 120 -1.59 -7.51 -9.29
N ILE A 121 -2.24 -8.42 -10.02
CA ILE A 121 -1.55 -9.54 -10.70
C ILE A 121 -0.59 -9.00 -11.78
N LEU A 122 -1.05 -8.05 -12.60
CA LEU A 122 -0.19 -7.44 -13.61
C LEU A 122 1.05 -6.79 -12.99
N PHE A 123 0.90 -6.06 -11.87
CA PHE A 123 2.02 -5.50 -11.14
C PHE A 123 2.99 -6.58 -10.64
N LEU A 124 2.45 -7.62 -10.01
CA LEU A 124 3.24 -8.74 -9.48
C LEU A 124 4.10 -9.40 -10.57
N ILE A 125 3.50 -9.64 -11.75
CA ILE A 125 4.20 -10.25 -12.89
C ILE A 125 5.18 -9.25 -13.52
N ALA A 126 4.77 -7.98 -13.71
CA ALA A 126 5.59 -6.97 -14.36
C ALA A 126 6.88 -6.65 -13.59
N VAL A 127 6.87 -6.80 -12.26
CA VAL A 127 8.07 -6.66 -11.43
C VAL A 127 8.76 -7.99 -11.22
N GLY A 128 8.03 -9.01 -10.78
CA GLY A 128 8.61 -10.28 -10.33
C GLY A 128 9.24 -11.09 -11.46
N TRP A 129 8.62 -11.15 -12.63
CA TRP A 129 9.15 -11.97 -13.73
C TRP A 129 10.49 -11.46 -14.28
N PRO A 130 10.67 -10.17 -14.62
CA PRO A 130 11.99 -9.65 -14.99
C PRO A 130 13.05 -9.84 -13.90
N VAL A 131 12.68 -9.67 -12.63
CA VAL A 131 13.60 -9.90 -11.50
C VAL A 131 14.05 -11.36 -11.45
N VAL A 132 13.14 -12.31 -11.60
CA VAL A 132 13.47 -13.74 -11.63
C VAL A 132 14.37 -14.08 -12.81
N ILE A 133 14.07 -13.59 -14.01
CA ILE A 133 14.92 -13.79 -15.19
C ILE A 133 16.32 -13.25 -14.92
N LEU A 134 16.43 -12.01 -14.45
CA LEU A 134 17.70 -11.34 -14.21
C LEU A 134 18.52 -12.04 -13.11
N SER A 135 17.88 -12.44 -12.01
CA SER A 135 18.54 -13.17 -10.93
C SER A 135 19.03 -14.55 -11.37
N THR A 136 18.23 -15.28 -12.16
CA THR A 136 18.61 -16.58 -12.72
C THR A 136 19.80 -16.45 -13.66
N VAL A 137 19.79 -15.46 -14.56
CA VAL A 137 20.92 -15.19 -15.47
C VAL A 137 22.18 -14.79 -14.70
N ALA A 138 22.05 -13.89 -13.71
CA ALA A 138 23.19 -13.46 -12.89
C ALA A 138 23.80 -14.62 -12.07
N LEU A 139 22.99 -15.57 -11.62
CA LEU A 139 23.44 -16.74 -10.87
C LEU A 139 23.97 -17.86 -11.81
N SER A 140 23.67 -17.82 -13.10
CA SER A 140 24.15 -18.81 -14.07
C SER A 140 25.65 -18.69 -14.37
N ASP A 141 26.27 -17.51 -14.15
CA ASP A 141 27.71 -17.33 -14.24
C ASP A 141 28.42 -18.05 -13.07
N GLY A 142 29.26 -18.98 -13.42
CA GLY A 142 29.83 -20.05 -12.57
C GLY A 142 30.46 -19.66 -11.22
N SER A 143 30.71 -18.38 -10.96
CA SER A 143 31.28 -17.92 -9.69
C SER A 143 30.30 -17.94 -8.51
N LEU A 144 29.01 -17.75 -8.78
CA LEU A 144 27.92 -17.82 -7.78
C LEU A 144 27.27 -19.21 -7.70
N ARG A 145 27.41 -20.03 -8.76
CA ARG A 145 27.03 -21.45 -8.72
C ARG A 145 27.77 -22.23 -7.65
N MET A 146 29.04 -21.91 -7.35
CA MET A 146 29.76 -22.54 -6.26
C MET A 146 29.14 -22.35 -4.89
N LEU A 147 28.47 -21.21 -4.65
CA LEU A 147 27.77 -20.94 -3.38
C LEU A 147 26.36 -21.57 -3.33
N ALA A 148 25.74 -21.75 -4.50
CA ALA A 148 24.44 -22.43 -4.63
C ALA A 148 24.58 -23.97 -4.73
N GLN A 149 25.77 -24.47 -4.97
CA GLN A 149 26.10 -25.87 -5.18
C GLN A 149 26.35 -26.68 -3.89
N TYR A 150 25.73 -26.21 -2.76
CA TYR A 150 25.48 -27.13 -1.65
C TYR A 150 24.29 -28.00 -2.07
N ASP A 151 24.64 -29.01 -2.85
CA ASP A 151 23.77 -29.96 -3.50
C ASP A 151 23.12 -30.88 -2.46
N PHE A 152 21.84 -30.76 -2.30
CA PHE A 152 21.01 -31.83 -1.72
C PHE A 152 20.76 -32.91 -2.78
N GLY A 153 21.79 -33.46 -3.43
CA GLY A 153 21.69 -34.69 -4.22
C GLY A 153 21.07 -34.58 -5.62
N GLY A 154 21.14 -33.41 -6.29
CA GLY A 154 20.39 -33.13 -7.52
C GLY A 154 21.01 -33.49 -8.88
N THR A 155 22.28 -33.88 -8.96
CA THR A 155 22.98 -34.05 -10.25
C THR A 155 22.46 -35.19 -11.14
N SER A 156 21.84 -36.21 -10.56
CA SER A 156 21.28 -37.35 -11.34
C SER A 156 19.88 -37.10 -11.90
N PHE A 157 19.12 -36.23 -11.28
CA PHE A 157 17.72 -35.95 -11.67
C PHE A 157 17.66 -34.93 -12.83
N ASP A 158 18.50 -33.91 -12.81
CA ASP A 158 18.65 -32.94 -13.90
C ASP A 158 19.10 -33.60 -15.21
N ALA A 159 20.07 -34.53 -15.13
CA ALA A 159 20.54 -35.26 -16.30
C ALA A 159 19.47 -36.20 -16.89
N ALA A 160 18.58 -36.74 -16.06
CA ALA A 160 17.53 -37.67 -16.49
C ALA A 160 16.35 -36.96 -17.18
N LEU A 161 16.11 -35.68 -16.86
CA LEU A 161 14.91 -34.96 -17.32
C LEU A 161 15.16 -33.90 -18.41
N GLY A 162 16.37 -33.71 -18.90
CA GLY A 162 16.62 -32.77 -20.00
C GLY A 162 17.95 -32.05 -19.99
N GLY A 163 18.81 -32.35 -19.01
CA GLY A 163 20.13 -31.75 -18.88
C GLY A 163 20.15 -30.37 -18.23
N PRO A 164 21.36 -29.81 -18.06
CA PRO A 164 21.55 -28.50 -17.42
C PRO A 164 20.77 -27.40 -18.17
N GLY A 165 20.00 -26.59 -17.44
CA GLY A 165 19.23 -25.50 -18.00
C GLY A 165 17.78 -25.83 -18.36
N PHE A 166 17.39 -27.10 -18.45
CA PHE A 166 15.99 -27.46 -18.75
C PHE A 166 15.03 -27.00 -17.66
N PHE A 167 15.38 -27.24 -16.40
CA PHE A 167 14.56 -26.81 -15.26
C PHE A 167 14.49 -25.30 -15.13
N GLU A 168 15.59 -24.58 -15.40
CA GLU A 168 15.59 -23.11 -15.41
C GLU A 168 14.60 -22.57 -16.46
N ILE A 169 14.59 -23.14 -17.67
CA ILE A 169 13.66 -22.73 -18.73
C ILE A 169 12.22 -23.03 -18.32
N VAL A 170 11.94 -24.25 -17.83
CA VAL A 170 10.61 -24.63 -17.35
C VAL A 170 10.15 -23.73 -16.21
N TYR A 171 11.05 -23.42 -15.25
CA TYR A 171 10.77 -22.53 -14.16
C TYR A 171 10.47 -21.11 -14.65
N LEU A 172 11.30 -20.55 -15.53
CA LEU A 172 11.10 -19.20 -16.07
C LEU A 172 9.81 -19.09 -16.87
N MET A 173 9.46 -20.09 -17.67
CA MET A 173 8.21 -20.12 -18.43
C MET A 173 6.99 -20.34 -17.54
N GLY A 174 7.13 -21.18 -16.52
CA GLY A 174 6.06 -21.50 -15.58
C GLY A 174 5.87 -20.46 -14.48
N TYR A 175 6.86 -19.58 -14.24
CA TYR A 175 6.85 -18.63 -13.14
C TYR A 175 5.57 -17.78 -13.05
N PRO A 176 5.09 -17.12 -14.13
CA PRO A 176 3.87 -16.31 -14.06
C PRO A 176 2.67 -17.12 -13.56
N PHE A 177 2.58 -18.39 -13.96
CA PHE A 177 1.50 -19.30 -13.54
C PHE A 177 1.63 -19.66 -12.06
N MET A 178 2.84 -20.07 -11.66
CA MET A 178 3.12 -20.50 -10.29
C MET A 178 2.98 -19.36 -9.30
N VAL A 179 3.43 -18.15 -9.65
CA VAL A 179 3.32 -16.99 -8.75
C VAL A 179 1.86 -16.57 -8.56
N ILE A 180 1.01 -16.65 -9.61
CA ILE A 180 -0.42 -16.35 -9.48
C ILE A 180 -1.09 -17.36 -8.55
N LEU A 181 -0.90 -18.66 -8.77
CA LEU A 181 -1.46 -19.72 -7.93
C LEU A 181 -0.99 -19.61 -6.49
N GLY A 182 0.32 -19.41 -6.30
CA GLY A 182 0.92 -19.21 -4.97
C GLY A 182 0.37 -17.98 -4.26
N GLN A 183 0.14 -16.90 -5.01
CA GLN A 183 -0.41 -15.66 -4.46
C GLN A 183 -1.86 -15.82 -4.01
N PHE A 184 -2.71 -16.52 -4.81
CA PHE A 184 -4.08 -16.83 -4.39
C PHE A 184 -4.09 -17.70 -3.14
N PHE A 185 -3.27 -18.76 -3.11
CA PHE A 185 -3.17 -19.64 -1.95
C PHE A 185 -2.67 -18.88 -0.70
N GLY A 186 -1.58 -18.13 -0.82
CA GLY A 186 -1.00 -17.35 0.28
C GLY A 186 -1.96 -16.28 0.81
N ALA A 187 -2.63 -15.54 -0.10
CA ALA A 187 -3.62 -14.54 0.29
C ALA A 187 -4.84 -15.18 0.95
N SER A 188 -5.30 -16.35 0.49
CA SER A 188 -6.41 -17.09 1.10
C SER A 188 -6.08 -17.53 2.53
N LEU A 189 -4.89 -18.09 2.71
CA LEU A 189 -4.41 -18.48 4.04
C LEU A 189 -4.28 -17.27 4.96
N THR A 190 -3.68 -16.19 4.47
CA THR A 190 -3.55 -14.94 5.22
C THR A 190 -4.91 -14.37 5.61
N HIS A 191 -5.87 -14.33 4.68
CA HIS A 191 -7.21 -13.83 4.94
C HIS A 191 -7.97 -14.69 5.96
N LEU A 192 -7.84 -16.01 5.88
CA LEU A 192 -8.40 -16.95 6.83
C LEU A 192 -7.84 -16.72 8.24
N CYS A 193 -6.52 -16.55 8.37
CA CYS A 193 -5.88 -16.25 9.64
C CYS A 193 -6.28 -14.87 10.19
N LEU A 194 -6.43 -13.86 9.31
CA LEU A 194 -6.98 -12.55 9.70
C LEU A 194 -8.42 -12.68 10.19
N TRP A 195 -9.24 -13.48 9.52
CA TRP A 195 -10.61 -13.75 9.96
C TRP A 195 -10.64 -14.43 11.32
N ALA A 196 -9.81 -15.46 11.53
CA ALA A 196 -9.71 -16.17 12.79
C ALA A 196 -9.27 -15.29 13.97
N THR A 197 -8.43 -14.26 13.71
CA THR A 197 -7.97 -13.30 14.72
C THR A 197 -8.90 -12.08 14.85
N GLY A 198 -10.00 -12.02 14.07
CA GLY A 198 -10.93 -10.89 14.03
C GLY A 198 -10.33 -9.64 13.38
N GLY A 199 -9.35 -9.80 12.48
CA GLY A 199 -8.69 -8.71 11.76
C GLY A 199 -9.16 -8.51 10.31
N ALA A 200 -9.99 -9.42 9.77
CA ALA A 200 -10.50 -9.34 8.40
C ALA A 200 -11.71 -8.41 8.28
N ASN A 201 -11.52 -7.11 8.50
CA ASN A 201 -12.60 -6.11 8.41
C ASN A 201 -12.99 -5.76 6.97
N ARG A 202 -12.23 -6.23 5.98
CA ARG A 202 -12.44 -5.98 4.54
C ARG A 202 -12.48 -7.29 3.76
N SER A 203 -12.86 -7.19 2.48
CA SER A 203 -12.97 -8.36 1.60
C SER A 203 -11.63 -9.07 1.37
N PHE A 204 -11.71 -10.32 0.90
CA PHE A 204 -10.55 -11.08 0.43
C PHE A 204 -9.74 -10.33 -0.65
N GLU A 205 -10.42 -9.60 -1.53
CA GLU A 205 -9.77 -8.81 -2.57
C GLU A 205 -8.78 -7.80 -1.97
N THR A 206 -9.14 -7.14 -0.85
CA THR A 206 -8.23 -6.21 -0.14
C THR A 206 -6.96 -6.92 0.33
N THR A 207 -7.08 -8.10 0.94
CA THR A 207 -5.91 -8.92 1.33
C THR A 207 -5.06 -9.28 0.13
N PHE A 208 -5.69 -9.77 -0.94
CA PHE A 208 -5.01 -10.17 -2.17
C PHE A 208 -4.23 -9.02 -2.81
N ARG A 209 -4.82 -7.84 -2.88
CA ARG A 209 -4.17 -6.65 -3.44
C ARG A 209 -2.93 -6.25 -2.63
N VAL A 210 -3.04 -6.18 -1.29
CA VAL A 210 -1.90 -5.91 -0.41
C VAL A 210 -0.80 -6.93 -0.62
N THR A 211 -1.13 -8.23 -0.64
CA THR A 211 -0.12 -9.29 -0.80
C THR A 211 0.56 -9.23 -2.16
N CYS A 212 -0.16 -8.94 -3.26
CA CYS A 212 0.42 -8.79 -4.60
C CYS A 212 1.38 -7.59 -4.68
N TYR A 213 0.98 -6.42 -4.18
CA TYR A 213 1.83 -5.23 -4.21
C TYR A 213 3.06 -5.40 -3.32
N THR A 214 2.90 -5.99 -2.14
CA THR A 214 4.03 -6.28 -1.24
C THR A 214 5.01 -7.28 -1.86
N SER A 215 4.50 -8.42 -2.36
CA SER A 215 5.34 -9.45 -2.97
C SER A 215 6.06 -8.95 -4.23
N GLY A 216 5.34 -8.20 -5.09
CA GLY A 216 5.92 -7.61 -6.28
C GLY A 216 7.01 -6.59 -5.94
N ALA A 217 6.75 -5.65 -5.04
CA ALA A 217 7.74 -4.65 -4.66
C ALA A 217 8.95 -5.27 -3.93
N ALA A 218 8.73 -6.21 -3.02
CA ALA A 218 9.81 -6.86 -2.28
C ALA A 218 10.67 -7.79 -3.16
N SER A 219 10.15 -8.28 -4.30
CA SER A 219 10.90 -9.15 -5.21
C SER A 219 12.20 -8.53 -5.73
N ILE A 220 12.30 -7.19 -5.80
CA ILE A 220 13.53 -6.51 -6.24
C ILE A 220 14.74 -6.86 -5.38
N PHE A 221 14.53 -7.19 -4.10
CA PHE A 221 15.62 -7.62 -3.22
C PHE A 221 16.25 -8.94 -3.67
N GLN A 222 15.55 -9.76 -4.46
CA GLN A 222 16.09 -11.00 -5.02
C GLN A 222 17.31 -10.75 -5.92
N LEU A 223 17.48 -9.54 -6.44
CA LEU A 223 18.68 -9.14 -7.20
C LEU A 223 19.94 -9.04 -6.34
N ILE A 224 19.83 -9.05 -5.01
CA ILE A 224 20.93 -9.00 -4.07
C ILE A 224 21.21 -10.45 -3.60
N PRO A 225 22.26 -11.12 -4.09
CA PRO A 225 22.56 -12.48 -3.69
C PRO A 225 22.76 -12.58 -2.17
N ILE A 226 22.38 -13.72 -1.58
CA ILE A 226 22.52 -14.05 -0.15
C ILE A 226 21.69 -13.16 0.78
N VAL A 227 21.79 -11.84 0.68
CA VAL A 227 21.08 -10.88 1.55
C VAL A 227 19.63 -10.69 1.12
N GLY A 228 19.34 -10.80 -0.16
CA GLY A 228 18.01 -10.56 -0.73
C GLY A 228 16.90 -11.40 -0.09
N PRO A 229 17.03 -12.72 0.05
CA PRO A 229 16.05 -13.56 0.72
C PRO A 229 15.76 -13.12 2.17
N VAL A 230 16.81 -12.68 2.89
CA VAL A 230 16.67 -12.16 4.25
C VAL A 230 15.87 -10.85 4.25
N LEU A 231 16.16 -9.94 3.31
CA LEU A 231 15.42 -8.69 3.17
C LEU A 231 13.95 -8.93 2.78
N ILE A 232 13.69 -9.88 1.88
CA ILE A 232 12.32 -10.27 1.51
C ILE A 232 11.56 -10.76 2.73
N LEU A 233 12.17 -11.64 3.53
CA LEU A 233 11.56 -12.21 4.71
C LEU A 233 11.26 -11.15 5.77
N PHE A 234 12.26 -10.35 6.15
CA PHE A 234 12.12 -9.39 7.25
C PHE A 234 11.40 -8.12 6.80
N TRP A 235 11.90 -7.43 5.77
CA TRP A 235 11.32 -6.17 5.32
C TRP A 235 10.00 -6.37 4.60
N GLY A 236 9.92 -7.40 3.73
CA GLY A 236 8.66 -7.80 3.10
C GLY A 236 7.60 -8.18 4.14
N GLY A 237 7.98 -8.92 5.19
CA GLY A 237 7.10 -9.23 6.32
C GLY A 237 6.61 -8.00 7.07
N VAL A 238 7.49 -7.03 7.34
CA VAL A 238 7.12 -5.74 7.98
C VAL A 238 6.13 -4.97 7.11
N ILE A 239 6.41 -4.84 5.80
CA ILE A 239 5.51 -4.17 4.85
C ILE A 239 4.16 -4.86 4.80
N GLN A 240 4.15 -6.20 4.77
CA GLN A 240 2.92 -7.01 4.77
C GLN A 240 2.07 -6.75 6.01
N ILE A 241 2.69 -6.72 7.20
CA ILE A 241 2.00 -6.46 8.48
C ILE A 241 1.40 -5.05 8.47
N ILE A 242 2.20 -4.04 8.13
CA ILE A 242 1.78 -2.63 8.12
C ILE A 242 0.71 -2.41 7.06
N GLY A 243 0.89 -2.98 5.87
CA GLY A 243 -0.03 -2.86 4.74
C GLY A 243 -1.39 -3.48 5.02
N LEU A 244 -1.42 -4.71 5.55
CA LEU A 244 -2.67 -5.37 5.91
C LEU A 244 -3.38 -4.65 7.06
N ALA A 245 -2.64 -4.16 8.08
CA ALA A 245 -3.22 -3.41 9.18
C ALA A 245 -3.88 -2.12 8.68
N ALA A 246 -3.22 -1.39 7.77
CA ALA A 246 -3.75 -0.17 7.18
C ALA A 246 -4.94 -0.43 6.26
N ALA A 247 -4.85 -1.45 5.38
CA ALA A 247 -5.90 -1.77 4.42
C ALA A 247 -7.17 -2.32 5.07
N HIS A 248 -7.04 -3.08 6.15
CA HIS A 248 -8.16 -3.66 6.90
C HIS A 248 -8.65 -2.79 8.06
N ASP A 249 -8.06 -1.62 8.30
CA ASP A 249 -8.36 -0.76 9.45
C ASP A 249 -8.31 -1.55 10.78
N THR A 250 -7.23 -2.32 10.98
CA THR A 250 -7.05 -3.19 12.15
C THR A 250 -5.71 -2.98 12.85
N GLY A 251 -5.57 -3.52 14.06
CA GLY A 251 -4.34 -3.36 14.84
C GLY A 251 -3.16 -4.16 14.28
N ILE A 252 -1.96 -3.57 14.24
CA ILE A 252 -0.71 -4.19 13.77
C ILE A 252 -0.44 -5.52 14.49
N LEU A 253 -0.63 -5.58 15.81
CA LEU A 253 -0.40 -6.80 16.61
C LEU A 253 -1.32 -7.95 16.16
N ARG A 254 -2.58 -7.65 15.84
CA ARG A 254 -3.54 -8.64 15.36
C ARG A 254 -3.12 -9.25 14.02
N VAL A 255 -2.64 -8.40 13.11
CA VAL A 255 -2.10 -8.86 11.82
C VAL A 255 -0.82 -9.67 12.01
N ALA A 256 0.09 -9.24 12.89
CA ALA A 256 1.32 -9.97 13.18
C ALA A 256 1.02 -11.38 13.72
N VAL A 257 0.07 -11.50 14.64
CA VAL A 257 -0.39 -12.80 15.16
C VAL A 257 -1.00 -13.65 14.04
N ALA A 258 -1.84 -13.05 13.17
CA ALA A 258 -2.45 -13.76 12.04
C ALA A 258 -1.40 -14.33 11.07
N LEU A 259 -0.33 -13.57 10.77
CA LEU A 259 0.75 -14.02 9.88
C LEU A 259 1.67 -15.07 10.54
N LEU A 260 1.84 -15.05 11.86
CA LEU A 260 2.61 -16.06 12.58
C LEU A 260 1.85 -17.37 12.78
N LEU A 261 0.52 -17.36 12.77
CA LEU A 261 -0.32 -18.52 13.04
C LEU A 261 -0.01 -19.71 12.11
N PRO A 262 0.07 -19.57 10.78
CA PRO A 262 0.40 -20.70 9.90
C PRO A 262 1.82 -21.25 10.14
N ILE A 263 2.77 -20.39 10.52
CA ILE A 263 4.14 -20.80 10.86
C ILE A 263 4.13 -21.66 12.13
N LEU A 264 3.41 -21.23 13.16
CA LEU A 264 3.27 -21.98 14.41
C LEU A 264 2.60 -23.35 14.18
N VAL A 265 1.55 -23.39 13.35
CA VAL A 265 0.89 -24.66 12.98
C VAL A 265 1.86 -25.58 12.24
N MET A 266 2.63 -25.07 11.29
CA MET A 266 3.64 -25.87 10.58
C MET A 266 4.72 -26.41 11.52
N LEU A 267 5.20 -25.59 12.45
CA LEU A 267 6.20 -26.01 13.44
C LEU A 267 5.68 -27.09 14.38
N THR A 268 4.42 -27.00 14.82
CA THR A 268 3.81 -28.02 15.68
C THR A 268 3.60 -29.34 14.95
N ILE A 269 3.16 -29.31 13.69
CA ILE A 269 3.05 -30.52 12.85
C ILE A 269 4.43 -31.15 12.63
N PHE A 270 5.44 -30.35 12.28
CA PHE A 270 6.79 -30.83 12.06
C PHE A 270 7.36 -31.48 13.33
N ALA A 271 7.24 -30.82 14.48
CA ALA A 271 7.66 -31.39 15.77
C ALA A 271 6.97 -32.71 16.08
N GLY A 272 5.65 -32.78 15.82
CA GLY A 272 4.88 -34.03 16.02
C GLY A 272 5.36 -35.16 15.11
N VAL A 273 5.66 -34.87 13.83
CA VAL A 273 6.21 -35.87 12.90
C VAL A 273 7.59 -36.35 13.33
N VAL A 274 8.49 -35.43 13.70
CA VAL A 274 9.85 -35.79 14.16
C VAL A 274 9.79 -36.66 15.44
N LEU A 275 8.98 -36.29 16.42
CA LEU A 275 8.80 -37.08 17.63
C LEU A 275 8.18 -38.45 17.35
N GLY A 276 7.20 -38.52 16.44
CA GLY A 276 6.56 -39.80 16.06
C GLY A 276 7.52 -40.71 15.28
N LEU A 277 8.42 -40.18 14.48
CA LEU A 277 9.46 -40.94 13.78
C LEU A 277 10.54 -41.42 14.75
N SER A 278 10.99 -40.57 15.68
CA SER A 278 12.02 -40.94 16.66
C SER A 278 11.52 -42.04 17.60
N SER A 279 10.26 -42.01 18.03
CA SER A 279 9.67 -43.07 18.88
C SER A 279 9.63 -44.43 18.19
N LYS A 280 9.53 -44.48 16.84
CA LYS A 280 9.54 -45.73 16.08
C LYS A 280 10.96 -46.26 15.79
N ILE A 281 11.97 -45.41 15.86
CA ILE A 281 13.37 -45.79 15.65
C ILE A 281 13.98 -46.37 16.94
N PHE A 282 13.50 -45.92 18.11
CA PHE A 282 13.98 -46.34 19.43
C PHE A 282 13.08 -47.36 20.14
N ALA A 283 11.98 -47.79 19.53
CA ALA A 283 11.16 -48.91 19.97
C ALA A 283 11.48 -50.20 19.22
#